data_db988f49ad28c82e935ae609616431ce
#
_entry.id   db988f49ad28c82e935ae609616431ce
#
_cell.length_a   1.000
_cell.length_b   1.000
_cell.length_c   1.000
_cell.angle_alpha   90.00
_cell.angle_beta   90.00
_cell.angle_gamma   90.00
#
_symmetry.space_group_name_H-M   'P 1'
#
loop_
_entity.id
_entity.type
_entity.pdbx_description
1 polymer ?
#
loop_
_entity_poly.entity_id
_entity_poly.type
_entity_poly.pdbx_seq_one_letter_code
_entity_poly.pdbx_strand_id
1 'polypeptide(L)'
;MDGPSVYKWWHAMWAQVCNLLFPRGCAGCDAPDEVLCAACWALFAQCRERDADSGGGARIWSASIYQGAVRRAILDWKDHDDTELDGPFGRIMVSLLNKTPIPSCLGHRVLVVPVPSSRASMRRRGRAHTAPLAKSVAGALRGCGVDARPCNALSSSTKARSVQQVSSAQRARRITGHVRVKRDLIGHGDAVLLVDDIVTTGATVRQCVQAFQQAGTKVVGVLVLADAVVRRSDDDING
;
A
#
# COMPACT_ATOMS: atom_id res chain seq x y z
N MET A 1 -31.77 -17.04 28.40
CA MET A 1 -30.78 -18.15 28.35
C MET A 1 -30.81 -18.68 26.93
N ASP A 2 -30.08 -18.02 26.04
CA ASP A 2 -30.03 -18.38 24.62
C ASP A 2 -28.84 -19.32 24.42
N GLY A 3 -29.16 -20.61 24.13
CA GLY A 3 -28.17 -21.63 23.86
C GLY A 3 -27.34 -21.30 22.62
N PRO A 4 -26.06 -21.72 22.58
CA PRO A 4 -25.23 -21.53 21.40
C PRO A 4 -25.89 -22.24 20.23
N SER A 5 -26.29 -21.49 19.22
CA SER A 5 -26.98 -21.97 18.03
C SER A 5 -26.25 -23.15 17.42
N VAL A 6 -26.89 -24.32 17.37
CA VAL A 6 -26.43 -25.56 16.71
C VAL A 6 -25.89 -25.24 15.29
N TYR A 7 -26.44 -24.26 14.66
CA TYR A 7 -26.02 -23.70 13.37
C TYR A 7 -24.56 -23.19 13.35
N LYS A 8 -24.10 -22.51 14.41
CA LYS A 8 -22.71 -22.03 14.53
C LYS A 8 -21.73 -23.20 14.68
N TRP A 9 -22.14 -24.26 15.36
CA TRP A 9 -21.31 -25.46 15.55
C TRP A 9 -21.12 -26.22 14.22
N TRP A 10 -22.19 -26.41 13.46
CA TRP A 10 -22.13 -27.03 12.11
C TRP A 10 -21.27 -26.22 11.14
N HIS A 11 -21.37 -24.90 11.14
CA HIS A 11 -20.50 -24.05 10.31
C HIS A 11 -19.03 -24.16 10.70
N ALA A 12 -18.72 -24.20 11.99
CA ALA A 12 -17.34 -24.35 12.44
C ALA A 12 -16.76 -25.74 12.08
N MET A 13 -17.56 -26.78 12.25
CA MET A 13 -17.14 -28.15 11.89
C MET A 13 -16.99 -28.31 10.38
N TRP A 14 -17.90 -27.75 9.59
CA TRP A 14 -17.81 -27.79 8.13
C TRP A 14 -16.60 -27.01 7.63
N ALA A 15 -16.31 -25.86 8.21
CA ALA A 15 -15.12 -25.08 7.89
C ALA A 15 -13.82 -25.87 8.20
N GLN A 16 -13.78 -26.62 9.32
CA GLN A 16 -12.64 -27.48 9.65
C GLN A 16 -12.49 -28.66 8.65
N VAL A 17 -13.59 -29.27 8.24
CA VAL A 17 -13.58 -30.34 7.24
C VAL A 17 -13.13 -29.80 5.88
N CYS A 18 -13.62 -28.62 5.47
CA CYS A 18 -13.19 -27.97 4.24
C CYS A 18 -11.69 -27.61 4.28
N ASN A 19 -11.18 -27.10 5.40
CA ASN A 19 -9.75 -26.80 5.58
C ASN A 19 -8.89 -28.07 5.56
N LEU A 20 -9.42 -29.21 6.02
CA LEU A 20 -8.71 -30.49 5.98
C LEU A 20 -8.64 -31.06 4.55
N LEU A 21 -9.71 -30.90 3.77
CA LEU A 21 -9.80 -31.40 2.39
C LEU A 21 -9.19 -30.44 1.36
N PHE A 22 -9.19 -29.16 1.65
CA PHE A 22 -8.65 -28.08 0.80
C PHE A 22 -7.84 -27.13 1.70
N PRO A 23 -6.62 -27.56 2.14
CA PRO A 23 -5.79 -26.72 2.97
C PRO A 23 -5.48 -25.42 2.21
N ARG A 24 -5.55 -24.30 2.95
CA ARG A 24 -5.16 -23.03 2.38
C ARG A 24 -3.69 -23.07 1.98
N GLY A 25 -3.38 -22.64 0.76
CA GLY A 25 -2.02 -22.44 0.30
C GLY A 25 -1.48 -21.06 0.60
N CYS A 26 -0.17 -20.94 0.74
CA CYS A 26 0.53 -19.68 0.86
C CYS A 26 0.27 -18.80 -0.37
N ALA A 27 -0.18 -17.57 -0.19
CA ALA A 27 -0.47 -16.63 -1.27
C ALA A 27 0.70 -16.36 -2.23
N GLY A 28 1.94 -16.65 -1.80
CA GLY A 28 3.14 -16.49 -2.64
C GLY A 28 3.56 -17.74 -3.41
N CYS A 29 3.55 -18.92 -2.79
CA CYS A 29 4.13 -20.15 -3.37
C CYS A 29 3.23 -21.38 -3.23
N ASP A 30 2.03 -21.23 -2.68
CA ASP A 30 1.04 -22.29 -2.48
C ASP A 30 1.48 -23.39 -1.48
N ALA A 31 2.47 -23.12 -0.64
CA ALA A 31 2.83 -24.03 0.46
C ALA A 31 1.62 -24.22 1.39
N PRO A 32 1.28 -25.46 1.78
CA PRO A 32 0.05 -25.76 2.53
C PRO A 32 0.06 -25.12 3.93
N ASP A 33 -1.12 -24.86 4.45
CA ASP A 33 -1.42 -24.43 5.83
C ASP A 33 -0.82 -23.07 6.25
N GLU A 34 -0.46 -22.22 5.30
CA GLU A 34 0.18 -20.91 5.55
C GLU A 34 -0.53 -19.78 4.79
N VAL A 35 -0.77 -18.66 5.45
CA VAL A 35 -1.26 -17.44 4.78
C VAL A 35 -0.14 -16.82 3.94
N LEU A 36 1.04 -16.70 4.55
CA LEU A 36 2.28 -16.26 3.92
C LEU A 36 3.44 -16.97 4.62
N CYS A 37 4.00 -18.00 3.97
CA CYS A 37 5.05 -18.84 4.58
C CYS A 37 6.35 -18.06 4.82
N ALA A 38 7.21 -18.61 5.67
CA ALA A 38 8.47 -17.95 6.06
C ALA A 38 9.35 -17.61 4.86
N ALA A 39 9.42 -18.49 3.85
CA ALA A 39 10.20 -18.25 2.63
C ALA A 39 9.64 -17.08 1.81
N CYS A 40 8.32 -17.00 1.64
CA CYS A 40 7.67 -15.88 0.96
C CYS A 40 7.75 -14.59 1.77
N TRP A 41 7.64 -14.68 3.10
CA TRP A 41 7.85 -13.54 3.99
C TRP A 41 9.25 -12.95 3.84
N ALA A 42 10.29 -13.77 3.76
CA ALA A 42 11.68 -13.33 3.62
C ALA A 42 11.93 -12.50 2.35
N LEU A 43 11.12 -12.70 1.29
CA LEU A 43 11.20 -11.89 0.06
C LEU A 43 10.82 -10.42 0.28
N PHE A 44 10.09 -10.11 1.36
CA PHE A 44 9.73 -8.73 1.75
C PHE A 44 10.70 -8.13 2.79
N ALA A 45 11.84 -8.76 3.04
CA ALA A 45 12.81 -8.28 4.03
C ALA A 45 13.77 -7.21 3.50
N GLN A 46 13.59 -6.73 2.28
CA GLN A 46 14.42 -5.70 1.67
C GLN A 46 14.05 -4.30 2.20
N CYS A 47 14.94 -3.34 1.98
CA CYS A 47 14.67 -1.91 2.12
C CYS A 47 15.33 -1.22 0.93
N ARG A 48 14.59 -1.09 -0.15
CA ARG A 48 15.05 -0.45 -1.38
C ARG A 48 14.57 0.98 -1.40
N GLU A 49 15.45 1.89 -1.73
CA GLU A 49 15.16 3.32 -1.74
C GLU A 49 15.29 3.88 -3.15
N ARG A 50 14.39 4.77 -3.51
CA ARG A 50 14.49 5.62 -4.72
C ARG A 50 13.79 6.96 -4.54
N ASP A 51 14.12 7.92 -5.42
CA ASP A 51 13.45 9.19 -5.44
C ASP A 51 12.00 9.07 -5.99
N ALA A 52 11.12 9.88 -5.43
CA ALA A 52 9.76 10.02 -5.98
C ALA A 52 9.70 10.91 -7.23
N ASP A 53 10.84 11.50 -7.69
CA ASP A 53 10.96 12.41 -8.83
C ASP A 53 9.92 13.55 -8.82
N SER A 54 9.57 14.03 -7.62
CA SER A 54 8.47 15.00 -7.42
C SER A 54 8.94 16.45 -7.23
N GLY A 55 10.27 16.68 -7.32
CA GLY A 55 10.87 17.98 -6.99
C GLY A 55 10.82 18.37 -5.51
N GLY A 56 10.22 17.54 -4.66
CA GLY A 56 10.03 17.79 -3.22
C GLY A 56 10.86 16.94 -2.28
N GLY A 57 11.85 16.20 -2.79
CA GLY A 57 12.76 15.39 -1.97
C GLY A 57 12.11 14.20 -1.27
N ALA A 58 10.87 13.84 -1.62
CA ALA A 58 10.23 12.68 -1.04
C ALA A 58 10.89 11.39 -1.54
N ARG A 59 11.21 10.48 -0.61
CA ARG A 59 11.80 9.17 -0.90
C ARG A 59 10.72 8.08 -0.87
N ILE A 60 10.88 7.08 -1.72
CA ILE A 60 10.05 5.86 -1.73
C ILE A 60 10.92 4.72 -1.20
N TRP A 61 10.42 4.03 -0.16
CA TRP A 61 11.02 2.80 0.34
C TRP A 61 10.09 1.63 0.04
N SER A 62 10.65 0.55 -0.50
CA SER A 62 9.94 -0.68 -0.83
C SER A 62 10.52 -1.89 -0.10
N ALA A 63 9.65 -2.76 0.38
CA ALA A 63 10.02 -3.98 1.09
C ALA A 63 10.51 -5.08 0.14
N SER A 64 10.22 -5.01 -1.16
CA SER A 64 10.53 -6.06 -2.13
C SER A 64 10.52 -5.56 -3.58
N ILE A 65 10.90 -6.47 -4.50
CA ILE A 65 10.71 -6.31 -5.94
C ILE A 65 9.39 -7.00 -6.34
N TYR A 66 8.57 -6.34 -7.17
CA TYR A 66 7.28 -6.83 -7.64
C TYR A 66 7.43 -7.91 -8.72
N GLN A 67 7.77 -9.15 -8.29
CA GLN A 67 7.95 -10.31 -9.18
C GLN A 67 7.66 -11.63 -8.45
N GLY A 68 7.50 -12.73 -9.19
CA GLY A 68 7.38 -14.08 -8.65
C GLY A 68 6.32 -14.22 -7.56
N ALA A 69 6.70 -14.79 -6.42
CA ALA A 69 5.85 -15.03 -5.26
C ALA A 69 5.33 -13.73 -4.61
N VAL A 70 6.14 -12.65 -4.60
CA VAL A 70 5.71 -11.33 -4.11
C VAL A 70 4.54 -10.81 -4.94
N ARG A 71 4.64 -10.91 -6.27
CA ARG A 71 3.57 -10.48 -7.17
C ARG A 71 2.28 -11.28 -6.94
N ARG A 72 2.38 -12.61 -6.79
CA ARG A 72 1.20 -13.46 -6.53
C ARG A 72 0.53 -13.04 -5.23
N ALA A 73 1.25 -12.99 -4.13
CA ALA A 73 0.71 -12.64 -2.82
C ALA A 73 0.01 -11.26 -2.82
N ILE A 74 0.60 -10.25 -3.48
CA ILE A 74 -0.02 -8.94 -3.57
C ILE A 74 -1.27 -8.95 -4.45
N LEU A 75 -1.32 -9.76 -5.52
CA LEU A 75 -2.51 -9.90 -6.37
C LEU A 75 -3.64 -10.61 -5.62
N ASP A 76 -3.36 -11.69 -4.89
CA ASP A 76 -4.36 -12.40 -4.08
C ASP A 76 -4.99 -11.47 -3.05
N TRP A 77 -4.17 -10.72 -2.33
CA TRP A 77 -4.67 -9.72 -1.39
C TRP A 77 -5.50 -8.62 -2.04
N LYS A 78 -5.05 -8.13 -3.19
CA LYS A 78 -5.59 -6.94 -3.83
C LYS A 78 -6.80 -7.23 -4.72
N ASP A 79 -6.77 -8.30 -5.51
CA ASP A 79 -7.75 -8.59 -6.55
C ASP A 79 -8.67 -9.76 -6.20
N HIS A 80 -8.26 -10.66 -5.30
CA HIS A 80 -9.08 -11.78 -4.80
C HIS A 80 -9.61 -11.54 -3.38
N ASP A 81 -9.38 -10.35 -2.82
CA ASP A 81 -9.86 -9.90 -1.51
C ASP A 81 -9.43 -10.78 -0.33
N ASP A 82 -8.23 -11.36 -0.41
CA ASP A 82 -7.67 -12.16 0.68
C ASP A 82 -7.31 -11.29 1.89
N THR A 83 -8.30 -11.05 2.74
CA THR A 83 -8.16 -10.19 3.92
C THR A 83 -7.23 -10.75 5.00
N GLU A 84 -6.90 -12.05 4.98
CA GLU A 84 -5.98 -12.65 5.94
C GLU A 84 -4.55 -12.13 5.75
N LEU A 85 -4.22 -11.62 4.56
CA LEU A 85 -2.96 -10.95 4.27
C LEU A 85 -2.85 -9.53 4.86
N ASP A 86 -3.93 -8.91 5.36
CA ASP A 86 -3.88 -7.58 5.99
C ASP A 86 -2.87 -7.54 7.15
N GLY A 87 -2.89 -8.58 8.01
CA GLY A 87 -1.96 -8.70 9.14
C GLY A 87 -0.49 -8.89 8.71
N PRO A 88 -0.18 -9.90 7.91
CA PRO A 88 1.15 -10.11 7.34
C PRO A 88 1.71 -8.86 6.64
N PHE A 89 0.98 -8.26 5.72
CA PHE A 89 1.45 -7.07 5.00
C PHE A 89 1.58 -5.83 5.91
N GLY A 90 0.70 -5.69 6.90
CA GLY A 90 0.84 -4.67 7.94
C GLY A 90 2.16 -4.80 8.70
N ARG A 91 2.54 -6.02 9.13
CA ARG A 91 3.82 -6.28 9.82
C ARG A 91 5.03 -6.05 8.91
N ILE A 92 4.94 -6.40 7.61
CA ILE A 92 5.98 -6.12 6.62
C ILE A 92 6.18 -4.60 6.49
N MET A 93 5.12 -3.81 6.41
CA MET A 93 5.21 -2.35 6.35
C MET A 93 5.83 -1.74 7.60
N VAL A 94 5.53 -2.29 8.78
CA VAL A 94 6.16 -1.88 10.04
C VAL A 94 7.66 -2.24 10.05
N SER A 95 8.01 -3.44 9.61
CA SER A 95 9.42 -3.85 9.46
C SER A 95 10.18 -2.94 8.50
N LEU A 96 9.55 -2.57 7.37
CA LEU A 96 10.13 -1.61 6.43
C LEU A 96 10.32 -0.22 7.08
N LEU A 97 9.29 0.32 7.75
CA LEU A 97 9.36 1.60 8.45
C LEU A 97 10.57 1.68 9.38
N ASN A 98 10.81 0.62 10.17
CA ASN A 98 11.92 0.55 11.13
C ASN A 98 13.32 0.52 10.47
N LYS A 99 13.40 0.21 9.18
CA LYS A 99 14.64 0.24 8.39
C LYS A 99 14.89 1.58 7.70
N THR A 100 13.93 2.51 7.77
CA THR A 100 14.03 3.83 7.15
C THR A 100 14.45 4.88 8.18
N PRO A 101 14.96 6.05 7.77
CA PRO A 101 15.24 7.15 8.67
C PRO A 101 13.97 7.89 9.13
N ILE A 102 12.79 7.52 8.64
CA ILE A 102 11.54 8.23 8.92
C ILE A 102 11.27 8.39 10.40
N PRO A 103 11.33 7.34 11.27
CA PRO A 103 11.00 7.49 12.69
C PRO A 103 11.83 8.56 13.40
N SER A 104 13.11 8.71 13.00
CA SER A 104 14.03 9.68 13.61
C SER A 104 13.80 11.13 13.14
N CYS A 105 13.04 11.32 12.05
CA CYS A 105 12.83 12.64 11.43
C CYS A 105 11.47 13.26 11.78
N LEU A 106 10.66 12.61 12.62
CA LEU A 106 9.29 13.01 12.92
C LEU A 106 9.25 13.89 14.18
N GLY A 107 8.95 15.19 14.00
CA GLY A 107 8.89 16.15 15.10
C GLY A 107 7.48 16.47 15.63
N HIS A 108 6.42 16.12 14.90
CA HIS A 108 5.04 16.51 15.18
C HIS A 108 4.04 15.40 14.77
N ARG A 109 2.76 15.78 14.67
CA ARG A 109 1.71 14.85 14.27
C ARG A 109 1.91 14.36 12.84
N VAL A 110 1.78 13.03 12.66
CA VAL A 110 1.96 12.34 11.37
C VAL A 110 0.65 11.75 10.89
N LEU A 111 0.25 12.14 9.69
CA LEU A 111 -0.87 11.52 8.99
C LEU A 111 -0.34 10.40 8.10
N VAL A 112 -0.71 9.16 8.39
CA VAL A 112 -0.40 8.01 7.53
C VAL A 112 -1.52 7.90 6.51
N VAL A 113 -1.20 8.25 5.26
CA VAL A 113 -2.20 8.44 4.20
C VAL A 113 -2.06 7.34 3.15
N PRO A 114 -3.08 6.48 2.97
CA PRO A 114 -3.09 5.53 1.86
C PRO A 114 -3.20 6.28 0.53
N VAL A 115 -2.39 5.86 -0.46
CA VAL A 115 -2.49 6.35 -1.83
C VAL A 115 -3.85 5.93 -2.41
N PRO A 116 -4.61 6.85 -3.03
CA PRO A 116 -5.97 6.56 -3.45
C PRO A 116 -6.02 5.62 -4.64
N SER A 117 -6.73 4.52 -4.52
CA SER A 117 -7.10 3.66 -5.65
C SER A 117 -8.09 4.36 -6.57
N SER A 118 -8.10 3.98 -7.86
CA SER A 118 -9.12 4.48 -8.78
C SER A 118 -10.53 4.09 -8.30
N ARG A 119 -11.53 4.93 -8.64
CA ARG A 119 -12.94 4.63 -8.30
C ARG A 119 -13.40 3.29 -8.90
N ALA A 120 -12.93 2.94 -10.10
CA ALA A 120 -13.24 1.67 -10.74
C ALA A 120 -12.66 0.49 -9.93
N SER A 121 -11.41 0.60 -9.48
CA SER A 121 -10.76 -0.39 -8.61
C SER A 121 -11.47 -0.54 -7.26
N MET A 122 -11.87 0.59 -6.64
CA MET A 122 -12.63 0.59 -5.38
C MET A 122 -14.00 -0.10 -5.53
N ARG A 123 -14.73 0.17 -6.64
CA ARG A 123 -16.03 -0.49 -6.89
C ARG A 123 -15.87 -1.99 -7.13
N ARG A 124 -14.80 -2.42 -7.82
CA ARG A 124 -14.54 -3.83 -8.11
C ARG A 124 -14.15 -4.61 -6.85
N ARG A 125 -13.38 -4.00 -5.95
CA ARG A 125 -12.84 -4.64 -4.76
C ARG A 125 -13.70 -4.51 -3.50
N GLY A 126 -14.65 -3.58 -3.47
CA GLY A 126 -15.50 -3.34 -2.31
C GLY A 126 -14.79 -2.68 -1.11
N ARG A 127 -13.45 -2.67 -1.06
CA ARG A 127 -12.66 -2.12 0.06
C ARG A 127 -11.43 -1.32 -0.37
N ALA A 128 -10.95 -0.47 0.56
CA ALA A 128 -9.66 0.22 0.46
C ALA A 128 -8.55 -0.67 1.04
N HIS A 129 -7.97 -1.56 0.21
CA HIS A 129 -6.98 -2.56 0.65
C HIS A 129 -5.72 -1.94 1.28
N THR A 130 -5.33 -0.71 0.94
CA THR A 130 -4.19 -0.02 1.57
C THR A 130 -4.51 0.58 2.95
N ALA A 131 -5.79 0.64 3.36
CA ALA A 131 -6.18 1.17 4.67
C ALA A 131 -5.62 0.36 5.86
N PRO A 132 -5.61 -1.00 5.84
CA PRO A 132 -4.95 -1.80 6.87
C PRO A 132 -3.46 -1.51 7.01
N LEU A 133 -2.74 -1.25 5.90
CA LEU A 133 -1.32 -0.87 5.92
C LEU A 133 -1.12 0.45 6.67
N ALA A 134 -1.94 1.47 6.34
CA ALA A 134 -1.89 2.76 7.02
C ALA A 134 -2.17 2.63 8.54
N LYS A 135 -3.11 1.75 8.90
CA LYS A 135 -3.44 1.44 10.31
C LYS A 135 -2.26 0.84 11.07
N SER A 136 -1.60 -0.14 10.46
CA SER A 136 -0.45 -0.84 11.07
C SER A 136 0.74 0.11 11.25
N VAL A 137 1.07 0.90 10.22
CA VAL A 137 2.16 1.88 10.27
C VAL A 137 1.88 2.97 11.31
N ALA A 138 0.66 3.53 11.35
CA ALA A 138 0.29 4.52 12.36
C ALA A 138 0.32 3.94 13.77
N GLY A 139 -0.07 2.67 13.95
CA GLY A 139 0.03 1.96 15.22
C GLY A 139 1.47 1.82 15.70
N ALA A 140 2.39 1.45 14.82
CA ALA A 140 3.81 1.34 15.13
C ALA A 140 4.42 2.68 15.51
N LEU A 141 4.14 3.75 14.78
CA LEU A 141 4.59 5.11 15.10
C LEU A 141 4.11 5.56 16.48
N ARG A 142 2.85 5.30 16.84
CA ARG A 142 2.33 5.58 18.20
C ARG A 142 3.05 4.78 19.27
N GLY A 143 3.40 3.52 18.99
CA GLY A 143 4.21 2.70 19.89
C GLY A 143 5.61 3.29 20.14
N CYS A 144 6.12 4.11 19.23
CA CYS A 144 7.37 4.85 19.37
C CYS A 144 7.16 6.28 19.94
N GLY A 145 5.97 6.63 20.45
CA GLY A 145 5.69 7.94 21.03
C GLY A 145 5.36 9.05 20.02
N VAL A 146 5.19 8.73 18.73
CA VAL A 146 4.79 9.71 17.71
C VAL A 146 3.27 9.85 17.66
N ASP A 147 2.75 11.09 17.68
CA ASP A 147 1.31 11.32 17.43
C ASP A 147 0.99 10.99 15.95
N ALA A 148 0.58 9.76 15.70
CA ALA A 148 0.31 9.26 14.35
C ALA A 148 -1.10 8.71 14.20
N ARG A 149 -1.77 9.04 13.09
CA ARG A 149 -3.10 8.51 12.77
C ARG A 149 -3.25 8.14 11.30
N PRO A 150 -4.00 7.08 10.97
CA PRO A 150 -4.39 6.84 9.59
C PRO A 150 -5.38 7.91 9.14
N CYS A 151 -5.22 8.42 7.91
CA CYS A 151 -6.06 9.51 7.40
C CYS A 151 -6.31 9.36 5.91
N ASN A 152 -7.58 9.33 5.50
CA ASN A 152 -7.97 9.31 4.08
C ASN A 152 -8.00 10.71 3.48
N ALA A 153 -6.90 11.46 3.61
CA ALA A 153 -6.78 12.84 3.16
C ALA A 153 -6.72 13.01 1.64
N LEU A 154 -6.61 11.93 0.88
CA LEU A 154 -6.56 11.97 -0.59
C LEU A 154 -7.83 11.42 -1.21
N SER A 155 -8.20 11.98 -2.35
CA SER A 155 -9.24 11.46 -3.23
C SER A 155 -8.79 11.52 -4.69
N SER A 156 -9.13 10.48 -5.49
CA SER A 156 -8.91 10.51 -6.93
C SER A 156 -10.20 10.91 -7.65
N SER A 157 -10.13 11.92 -8.50
CA SER A 157 -11.24 12.29 -9.38
C SER A 157 -10.95 11.77 -10.81
N THR A 158 -11.57 10.67 -11.19
CA THR A 158 -11.68 10.30 -12.61
C THR A 158 -12.86 11.07 -13.20
N LYS A 159 -12.69 12.34 -13.53
CA LYS A 159 -13.54 12.94 -14.55
C LYS A 159 -12.96 12.58 -15.90
N ALA A 160 -13.27 11.39 -16.41
CA ALA A 160 -13.29 11.16 -17.84
C ALA A 160 -14.40 12.05 -18.42
N ARG A 161 -14.06 13.30 -18.74
CA ARG A 161 -14.90 14.04 -19.69
C ARG A 161 -14.67 13.37 -21.04
N SER A 162 -15.68 12.68 -21.52
CA SER A 162 -15.85 12.34 -22.92
C SER A 162 -15.86 13.65 -23.72
N VAL A 163 -14.74 13.98 -24.34
CA VAL A 163 -14.68 14.96 -25.42
C VAL A 163 -13.87 14.31 -26.53
N GLN A 164 -14.57 13.97 -27.58
CA GLN A 164 -14.02 13.62 -28.87
C GLN A 164 -13.06 14.75 -29.33
N GLN A 165 -11.95 14.35 -29.98
CA GLN A 165 -10.93 15.17 -30.63
C GLN A 165 -9.92 15.87 -29.73
N VAL A 166 -8.81 15.19 -29.42
CA VAL A 166 -7.56 15.83 -28.96
C VAL A 166 -6.36 14.97 -29.34
N SER A 167 -5.25 15.64 -29.76
CA SER A 167 -4.00 15.05 -30.23
C SER A 167 -3.31 14.09 -29.25
N SER A 168 -2.46 13.19 -29.77
CA SER A 168 -1.76 12.13 -29.01
C SER A 168 -0.91 12.63 -27.83
N ALA A 169 -0.27 13.80 -27.96
CA ALA A 169 0.54 14.43 -26.92
C ALA A 169 -0.30 14.96 -25.73
N GLN A 170 -1.56 15.37 -25.97
CA GLN A 170 -2.48 15.79 -24.93
C GLN A 170 -3.17 14.58 -24.26
N ARG A 171 -3.24 13.41 -24.90
CA ARG A 171 -3.74 12.16 -24.30
C ARG A 171 -2.84 11.69 -23.16
N ALA A 172 -1.53 11.75 -23.31
CA ALA A 172 -0.58 11.35 -22.26
C ALA A 172 -0.70 12.21 -20.99
N ARG A 173 -1.03 13.51 -21.11
CA ARG A 173 -1.28 14.42 -19.98
C ARG A 173 -2.67 14.27 -19.35
N ARG A 174 -3.64 13.65 -20.01
CA ARG A 174 -5.05 13.53 -19.56
C ARG A 174 -5.40 12.21 -18.86
N ILE A 175 -4.54 11.19 -18.92
CA ILE A 175 -4.73 9.89 -18.25
C ILE A 175 -4.38 9.97 -16.76
N THR A 176 -3.74 11.04 -16.31
CA THR A 176 -3.42 11.26 -14.90
C THR A 176 -4.67 11.72 -14.16
N GLY A 177 -5.31 10.82 -13.43
CA GLY A 177 -6.39 11.16 -12.52
C GLY A 177 -5.93 12.26 -11.55
N HIS A 178 -6.72 13.34 -11.42
CA HIS A 178 -6.38 14.41 -10.51
C HIS A 178 -6.54 13.94 -9.07
N VAL A 179 -5.43 13.82 -8.35
CA VAL A 179 -5.42 13.61 -6.90
C VAL A 179 -5.75 14.95 -6.23
N ARG A 180 -6.69 14.92 -5.29
CA ARG A 180 -7.07 16.09 -4.51
C ARG A 180 -6.88 15.82 -3.02
N VAL A 181 -6.36 16.82 -2.32
CA VAL A 181 -6.21 16.81 -0.86
C VAL A 181 -7.48 17.35 -0.22
N LYS A 182 -8.00 16.64 0.77
CA LYS A 182 -9.08 17.08 1.66
C LYS A 182 -8.46 17.91 2.78
N ARG A 183 -8.43 19.23 2.60
CA ARG A 183 -7.71 20.16 3.49
C ARG A 183 -8.31 20.21 4.90
N ASP A 184 -9.59 19.93 5.05
CA ASP A 184 -10.31 19.81 6.31
C ASP A 184 -9.78 18.72 7.25
N LEU A 185 -9.08 17.74 6.70
CA LEU A 185 -8.48 16.63 7.45
C LEU A 185 -7.02 16.90 7.89
N ILE A 186 -6.42 18.01 7.46
CA ILE A 186 -5.01 18.34 7.68
C ILE A 186 -4.91 19.56 8.61
N GLY A 187 -4.21 19.39 9.71
CA GLY A 187 -3.88 20.49 10.63
C GLY A 187 -2.59 21.22 10.25
N HIS A 188 -2.44 22.40 10.81
CA HIS A 188 -1.19 23.15 10.68
C HIS A 188 -0.04 22.37 11.33
N GLY A 189 1.08 22.21 10.61
CA GLY A 189 2.25 21.47 11.09
C GLY A 189 2.16 19.95 10.96
N ASP A 190 1.08 19.39 10.40
CA ASP A 190 1.00 17.95 10.11
C ASP A 190 2.05 17.55 9.06
N ALA A 191 2.71 16.43 9.30
CA ALA A 191 3.52 15.75 8.31
C ALA A 191 2.76 14.55 7.70
N VAL A 192 3.04 14.19 6.46
CA VAL A 192 2.37 13.10 5.77
C VAL A 192 3.36 12.00 5.44
N LEU A 193 3.00 10.76 5.80
CA LEU A 193 3.64 9.53 5.34
C LEU A 193 2.65 8.79 4.43
N LEU A 194 3.02 8.63 3.16
CA LEU A 194 2.21 7.90 2.19
C LEU A 194 2.45 6.39 2.31
N VAL A 195 1.40 5.60 2.08
CA VAL A 195 1.51 4.13 2.00
C VAL A 195 0.76 3.62 0.77
N ASP A 196 1.35 2.63 0.06
CA ASP A 196 0.74 1.98 -1.10
C ASP A 196 1.12 0.51 -1.15
N ASP A 197 0.47 -0.24 -2.04
CA ASP A 197 0.79 -1.65 -2.29
C ASP A 197 2.00 -1.78 -3.23
N ILE A 198 1.96 -1.15 -4.39
CA ILE A 198 2.97 -1.27 -5.44
C ILE A 198 3.27 0.10 -6.03
N VAL A 199 4.55 0.38 -6.22
CA VAL A 199 4.96 1.48 -7.08
C VAL A 199 5.50 0.93 -8.40
N THR A 200 5.03 1.48 -9.52
CA THR A 200 5.54 1.20 -10.87
C THR A 200 6.36 2.39 -11.36
N THR A 201 5.83 3.19 -12.24
CA THR A 201 6.50 4.43 -12.71
C THR A 201 6.57 5.53 -11.65
N GLY A 202 5.89 5.37 -10.51
CA GLY A 202 5.76 6.40 -9.48
C GLY A 202 4.84 7.57 -9.82
N ALA A 203 4.15 7.54 -10.97
CA ALA A 203 3.32 8.66 -11.43
C ALA A 203 2.22 9.04 -10.41
N THR A 204 1.53 8.06 -9.82
CA THR A 204 0.51 8.30 -8.80
C THR A 204 1.11 8.89 -7.53
N VAL A 205 2.25 8.34 -7.08
CA VAL A 205 2.97 8.84 -5.90
C VAL A 205 3.40 10.29 -6.12
N ARG A 206 3.98 10.62 -7.29
CA ARG A 206 4.35 12.01 -7.63
C ARG A 206 3.16 12.96 -7.55
N GLN A 207 2.01 12.58 -8.08
CA GLN A 207 0.78 13.39 -7.98
C GLN A 207 0.33 13.59 -6.55
N CYS A 208 0.40 12.55 -5.70
CA CYS A 208 0.07 12.67 -4.28
C CYS A 208 1.03 13.64 -3.56
N VAL A 209 2.34 13.51 -3.78
CA VAL A 209 3.35 14.41 -3.20
C VAL A 209 3.12 15.84 -3.64
N GLN A 210 2.95 16.09 -4.94
CA GLN A 210 2.67 17.42 -5.48
C GLN A 210 1.37 18.03 -4.92
N ALA A 211 0.31 17.22 -4.76
CA ALA A 211 -0.95 17.69 -4.19
C ALA A 211 -0.79 18.15 -2.72
N PHE A 212 0.00 17.43 -1.91
CA PHE A 212 0.32 17.84 -0.55
C PHE A 212 1.21 19.07 -0.49
N GLN A 213 2.22 19.18 -1.36
CA GLN A 213 3.05 20.38 -1.47
C GLN A 213 2.24 21.63 -1.80
N GLN A 214 1.30 21.52 -2.76
CA GLN A 214 0.37 22.61 -3.11
C GLN A 214 -0.60 22.94 -1.95
N ALA A 215 -0.83 21.99 -1.04
CA ALA A 215 -1.58 22.22 0.19
C ALA A 215 -0.72 22.78 1.33
N GLY A 216 0.58 22.99 1.14
CA GLY A 216 1.51 23.45 2.16
C GLY A 216 1.91 22.37 3.17
N THR A 217 1.72 21.09 2.86
CA THR A 217 1.96 19.98 3.78
C THR A 217 3.19 19.17 3.34
N LYS A 218 4.10 18.93 4.28
CA LYS A 218 5.33 18.14 4.02
C LYS A 218 5.01 16.66 3.92
N VAL A 219 5.45 16.00 2.84
CA VAL A 219 5.49 14.54 2.73
C VAL A 219 6.87 14.07 3.19
N VAL A 220 6.91 13.30 4.28
CA VAL A 220 8.17 12.80 4.89
C VAL A 220 8.68 11.53 4.22
N GLY A 221 7.84 10.84 3.46
CA GLY A 221 8.23 9.66 2.69
C GLY A 221 7.04 8.85 2.19
N VAL A 222 7.37 7.77 1.50
CA VAL A 222 6.42 6.82 0.92
C VAL A 222 6.88 5.42 1.22
N LEU A 223 6.01 4.59 1.79
CA LEU A 223 6.28 3.17 2.03
C LEU A 223 5.40 2.33 1.11
N VAL A 224 5.99 1.32 0.47
CA VAL A 224 5.27 0.39 -0.40
C VAL A 224 5.72 -1.05 -0.17
N LEU A 225 4.83 -2.01 -0.41
CA LEU A 225 5.19 -3.43 -0.30
C LEU A 225 6.18 -3.84 -1.38
N ALA A 226 6.01 -3.34 -2.62
CA ALA A 226 6.88 -3.72 -3.72
C ALA A 226 7.11 -2.60 -4.74
N ASP A 227 8.30 -2.61 -5.35
CA ASP A 227 8.67 -1.77 -6.49
C ASP A 227 8.75 -2.61 -7.77
N ALA A 228 8.06 -2.20 -8.83
CA ALA A 228 8.09 -2.87 -10.12
C ALA A 228 9.26 -2.39 -11.03
N VAL A 229 9.97 -1.34 -10.63
CA VAL A 229 11.14 -0.86 -11.38
C VAL A 229 12.36 -1.67 -10.93
N VAL A 230 12.78 -2.60 -11.75
CA VAL A 230 14.09 -3.23 -11.64
C VAL A 230 15.10 -2.20 -12.16
N ARG A 231 15.91 -1.59 -11.27
CA ARG A 231 17.13 -0.94 -11.73
C ARG A 231 17.98 -2.02 -12.36
N ARG A 232 18.29 -1.93 -13.66
CA ARG A 232 19.43 -2.67 -14.21
C ARG A 232 20.62 -2.20 -13.39
N SER A 233 21.27 -3.11 -12.69
CA SER A 233 22.61 -2.86 -12.13
C SER A 233 23.51 -2.50 -13.31
N ASP A 234 24.30 -1.45 -13.18
CA ASP A 234 25.27 -0.99 -14.17
C ASP A 234 26.41 -2.00 -14.42
N ASP A 235 26.28 -3.22 -13.91
CA ASP A 235 27.30 -4.29 -14.00
C ASP A 235 27.25 -5.07 -15.33
N ASP A 236 26.28 -4.83 -16.23
CA ASP A 236 26.17 -5.54 -17.53
C ASP A 236 26.81 -4.79 -18.73
N ILE A 237 27.61 -3.73 -18.48
CA ILE A 237 28.23 -2.94 -19.57
C ILE A 237 29.71 -3.29 -19.81
N ASN A 238 30.31 -4.24 -19.06
CA ASN A 238 31.68 -4.71 -19.29
C ASN A 238 31.70 -6.25 -19.36
N GLY A 239 31.24 -6.79 -20.46
CA GLY A 239 31.39 -8.19 -20.83
C GLY A 239 31.57 -8.31 -22.34
#